data_8820647efde5cd994350ab93e0e954bb
#
_entry.id   8820647efde5cd994350ab93e0e954bb
#
_cell.length_a   1.000
_cell.length_b   1.000
_cell.length_c   1.000
_cell.angle_alpha   90.00
_cell.angle_beta   90.00
_cell.angle_gamma   90.00
#
_symmetry.space_group_name_H-M   'P 1'
#
loop_
_entity.id
_entity.type
_entity.pdbx_description
1 polymer ?
#
loop_
_entity_poly.entity_id
_entity_poly.type
_entity_poly.pdbx_seq_one_letter_code
_entity_poly.pdbx_strand_id
1 'polypeptide(L)'
;MSLSKKTSTVTFRLDDEVLTRLRDESSKRQVSTNTLANQALRRFLEWDIYEPVSGFVMINKPVFIEIFGKMKHDDVVSIASRIGKNEVRDIALFMRGKMDLISFLSWFETRMINSSVQVSHTKDNGSHTYVMKHDIGKNWSIYHKTILELLFQEAFNRKIAVKAEKNTIAFQFSE
;
A
#
# COMPACT_ATOMS: atom_id res chain seq x y z
N MET A 1 6.15 21.92 12.69
CA MET A 1 7.29 21.45 13.49
C MET A 1 7.39 19.93 13.33
N SER A 2 8.42 19.43 12.66
CA SER A 2 8.67 17.98 12.57
C SER A 2 9.13 17.51 13.96
N LEU A 3 8.34 16.69 14.62
CA LEU A 3 8.78 16.01 15.85
C LEU A 3 9.98 15.12 15.47
N SER A 4 11.14 15.44 16.02
CA SER A 4 12.33 14.59 15.89
C SER A 4 11.99 13.18 16.38
N LYS A 5 12.05 12.19 15.48
CA LYS A 5 11.85 10.79 15.86
C LYS A 5 12.95 10.40 16.85
N LYS A 6 12.55 10.01 18.06
CA LYS A 6 13.47 9.46 19.05
C LYS A 6 14.13 8.21 18.48
N THR A 7 15.45 8.15 18.50
CA THR A 7 16.23 7.00 18.04
C THR A 7 16.99 6.36 19.19
N SER A 8 17.22 5.05 19.09
CA SER A 8 18.05 4.30 20.03
C SER A 8 19.11 3.52 19.25
N THR A 9 20.29 3.36 19.82
CA THR A 9 21.34 2.56 19.21
C THR A 9 21.18 1.10 19.58
N VAL A 10 21.33 0.21 18.58
CA VAL A 10 21.39 -1.24 18.75
C VAL A 10 22.54 -1.79 17.92
N THR A 11 23.21 -2.83 18.41
CA THR A 11 24.32 -3.49 17.70
C THR A 11 23.91 -4.91 17.31
N PHE A 12 24.14 -5.27 16.05
CA PHE A 12 23.94 -6.61 15.51
C PHE A 12 25.27 -7.21 15.10
N ARG A 13 25.40 -8.53 15.25
CA ARG A 13 26.38 -9.32 14.49
C ARG A 13 25.72 -9.80 13.21
N LEU A 14 26.30 -9.49 12.09
CA LEU A 14 25.84 -9.89 10.77
C LEU A 14 26.89 -10.77 10.12
N ASP A 15 26.45 -11.70 9.29
CA ASP A 15 27.36 -12.44 8.42
C ASP A 15 28.09 -11.47 7.48
N ASP A 16 29.36 -11.72 7.19
CA ASP A 16 30.19 -10.83 6.37
C ASP A 16 29.61 -10.65 4.96
N GLU A 17 29.03 -11.70 4.39
CA GLU A 17 28.35 -11.61 3.09
C GLU A 17 27.15 -10.66 3.16
N VAL A 18 26.31 -10.79 4.19
CA VAL A 18 25.13 -9.92 4.40
C VAL A 18 25.57 -8.46 4.57
N LEU A 19 26.59 -8.22 5.39
CA LEU A 19 27.10 -6.90 5.61
C LEU A 19 27.68 -6.26 4.33
N THR A 20 28.43 -7.05 3.56
CA THR A 20 29.00 -6.59 2.28
C THR A 20 27.89 -6.21 1.30
N ARG A 21 26.90 -7.08 1.10
CA ARG A 21 25.74 -6.79 0.24
C ARG A 21 24.95 -5.58 0.70
N LEU A 22 24.79 -5.39 2.01
CA LEU A 22 24.08 -4.23 2.57
C LEU A 22 24.84 -2.92 2.27
N ARG A 23 26.18 -2.92 2.36
CA ARG A 23 27.02 -1.78 2.02
C ARG A 23 26.98 -1.46 0.53
N ASP A 24 27.07 -2.46 -0.34
CA ASP A 24 27.00 -2.30 -1.78
C ASP A 24 25.66 -1.71 -2.21
N GLU A 25 24.57 -2.23 -1.66
CA GLU A 25 23.23 -1.75 -1.97
C GLU A 25 22.98 -0.33 -1.42
N SER A 26 23.51 -0.01 -0.25
CA SER A 26 23.40 1.35 0.30
C SER A 26 24.16 2.37 -0.57
N SER A 27 25.33 1.99 -1.07
CA SER A 27 26.09 2.82 -2.02
C SER A 27 25.34 3.05 -3.33
N LYS A 28 24.78 1.99 -3.93
CA LYS A 28 23.95 2.10 -5.16
C LYS A 28 22.76 3.04 -4.98
N ARG A 29 22.13 3.01 -3.82
CA ARG A 29 20.98 3.87 -3.48
C ARG A 29 21.37 5.25 -2.96
N GLN A 30 22.66 5.53 -2.83
CA GLN A 30 23.17 6.79 -2.30
C GLN A 30 22.62 7.13 -0.90
N VAL A 31 22.49 6.13 -0.03
CA VAL A 31 22.06 6.27 1.36
C VAL A 31 23.09 5.65 2.31
N SER A 32 23.05 5.99 3.60
CA SER A 32 23.89 5.32 4.58
C SER A 32 23.44 3.87 4.80
N THR A 33 24.38 2.98 5.16
CA THR A 33 24.06 1.59 5.55
C THR A 33 23.05 1.55 6.70
N ASN A 34 23.16 2.46 7.68
CA ASN A 34 22.19 2.58 8.77
C ASN A 34 20.79 2.96 8.27
N THR A 35 20.70 3.89 7.32
CA THR A 35 19.42 4.26 6.70
C THR A 35 18.78 3.08 5.99
N LEU A 36 19.57 2.34 5.19
CA LEU A 36 19.05 1.16 4.47
C LEU A 36 18.62 0.05 5.43
N ALA A 37 19.41 -0.23 6.47
CA ALA A 37 19.06 -1.20 7.52
C ALA A 37 17.73 -0.83 8.21
N ASN A 38 17.57 0.44 8.61
CA ASN A 38 16.31 0.90 9.20
C ASN A 38 15.12 0.79 8.26
N GLN A 39 15.29 1.05 6.97
CA GLN A 39 14.24 0.88 5.96
C GLN A 39 13.85 -0.60 5.83
N ALA A 40 14.84 -1.51 5.76
CA ALA A 40 14.61 -2.95 5.67
C ALA A 40 13.89 -3.50 6.91
N LEU A 41 14.36 -3.15 8.11
CA LEU A 41 13.72 -3.56 9.37
C LEU A 41 12.30 -3.02 9.50
N ARG A 42 12.07 -1.77 9.13
CA ARG A 42 10.72 -1.20 9.13
C ARG A 42 9.80 -1.94 8.18
N ARG A 43 10.24 -2.18 6.94
CA ARG A 43 9.47 -2.95 5.96
C ARG A 43 9.12 -4.34 6.50
N PHE A 44 10.09 -5.04 7.06
CA PHE A 44 9.87 -6.35 7.67
C PHE A 44 8.77 -6.29 8.75
N LEU A 45 8.89 -5.36 9.71
CA LEU A 45 7.94 -5.22 10.83
C LEU A 45 6.55 -4.72 10.41
N GLU A 46 6.48 -3.86 9.40
CA GLU A 46 5.22 -3.25 8.96
C GLU A 46 4.49 -4.08 7.89
N TRP A 47 5.20 -5.01 7.23
CA TRP A 47 4.65 -5.75 6.09
C TRP A 47 5.05 -7.23 6.05
N ASP A 48 6.35 -7.55 5.93
CA ASP A 48 6.80 -8.89 5.56
C ASP A 48 6.43 -9.95 6.62
N ILE A 49 6.35 -9.61 7.91
CA ILE A 49 5.89 -10.54 8.97
C ILE A 49 4.43 -10.98 8.80
N TYR A 50 3.61 -10.19 8.10
CA TYR A 50 2.20 -10.50 7.85
C TYR A 50 1.97 -11.25 6.54
N GLU A 51 2.92 -11.20 5.60
CA GLU A 51 2.78 -11.78 4.27
C GLU A 51 2.41 -13.28 4.31
N PRO A 52 3.06 -14.14 5.12
CA PRO A 52 2.76 -15.57 5.17
C PRO A 52 1.35 -15.90 5.67
N VAL A 53 0.79 -15.04 6.54
CA VAL A 53 -0.52 -15.28 7.18
C VAL A 53 -1.66 -14.52 6.51
N SER A 54 -1.35 -13.54 5.66
CA SER A 54 -2.34 -12.75 4.94
C SER A 54 -2.82 -13.39 3.63
N GLY A 55 -2.32 -14.58 3.28
CA GLY A 55 -2.70 -15.28 2.05
C GLY A 55 -2.26 -14.59 0.75
N PHE A 56 -1.26 -13.72 0.82
CA PHE A 56 -0.70 -13.10 -0.39
C PHE A 56 0.01 -14.11 -1.26
N VAL A 57 -0.24 -14.04 -2.55
CA VAL A 57 0.44 -14.86 -3.57
C VAL A 57 1.27 -13.94 -4.44
N MET A 58 2.57 -14.26 -4.57
CA MET A 58 3.43 -13.54 -5.51
C MET A 58 3.10 -13.98 -6.94
N ILE A 59 2.70 -13.01 -7.75
CA ILE A 59 2.49 -13.21 -9.18
C ILE A 59 3.36 -12.25 -9.96
N ASN A 60 3.92 -12.72 -11.07
CA ASN A 60 4.69 -11.86 -11.96
C ASN A 60 3.79 -10.76 -12.54
N LYS A 61 4.20 -9.50 -12.41
CA LYS A 61 3.41 -8.33 -12.79
C LYS A 61 2.89 -8.37 -14.24
N PRO A 62 3.69 -8.70 -15.28
CA PRO A 62 3.18 -8.82 -16.65
C PRO A 62 2.07 -9.85 -16.80
N VAL A 63 2.18 -10.99 -16.11
CA VAL A 63 1.14 -12.04 -16.12
C VAL A 63 -0.14 -11.53 -15.45
N PHE A 64 0.00 -10.84 -14.32
CA PHE A 64 -1.14 -10.22 -13.64
C PHE A 64 -1.86 -9.19 -14.52
N ILE A 65 -1.11 -8.30 -15.19
CA ILE A 65 -1.63 -7.29 -16.11
C ILE A 65 -2.43 -7.96 -17.24
N GLU A 66 -1.87 -9.02 -17.83
CA GLU A 66 -2.53 -9.74 -18.93
C GLU A 66 -3.83 -10.42 -18.48
N ILE A 67 -3.82 -11.12 -17.37
CA ILE A 67 -5.02 -11.79 -16.82
C ILE A 67 -6.08 -10.75 -16.46
N PHE A 68 -5.69 -9.73 -15.69
CA PHE A 68 -6.62 -8.71 -15.20
C PHE A 68 -7.17 -7.83 -16.33
N GLY A 69 -6.32 -7.57 -17.34
CA GLY A 69 -6.70 -6.80 -18.53
C GLY A 69 -7.77 -7.46 -19.41
N LYS A 70 -7.84 -8.80 -19.39
CA LYS A 70 -8.84 -9.58 -20.14
C LYS A 70 -10.21 -9.69 -19.46
N MET A 71 -10.32 -9.31 -18.19
CA MET A 71 -11.58 -9.37 -17.46
C MET A 71 -12.57 -8.33 -18.00
N LYS A 72 -13.84 -8.71 -18.05
CA LYS A 72 -14.92 -7.76 -18.35
C LYS A 72 -15.13 -6.81 -17.17
N HIS A 73 -15.61 -5.62 -17.45
CA HIS A 73 -15.88 -4.60 -16.43
C HIS A 73 -16.74 -5.14 -15.27
N ASP A 74 -17.84 -5.81 -15.59
CA ASP A 74 -18.79 -6.33 -14.60
C ASP A 74 -18.16 -7.42 -13.71
N ASP A 75 -17.27 -8.24 -14.27
CA ASP A 75 -16.53 -9.24 -13.50
C ASP A 75 -15.58 -8.57 -12.50
N VAL A 76 -14.87 -7.51 -12.92
CA VAL A 76 -13.99 -6.73 -12.04
C VAL A 76 -14.78 -6.11 -10.90
N VAL A 77 -15.90 -5.46 -11.18
CA VAL A 77 -16.78 -4.84 -10.16
C VAL A 77 -17.35 -5.91 -9.24
N SER A 78 -17.80 -7.06 -9.78
CA SER A 78 -18.32 -8.18 -9.00
C SER A 78 -17.28 -8.73 -8.02
N ILE A 79 -16.05 -8.98 -8.48
CA ILE A 79 -14.95 -9.46 -7.62
C ILE A 79 -14.61 -8.43 -6.54
N ALA A 80 -14.50 -7.16 -6.93
CA ALA A 80 -14.20 -6.08 -5.99
C ALA A 80 -15.27 -5.99 -4.88
N SER A 81 -16.55 -6.11 -5.24
CA SER A 81 -17.65 -5.97 -4.29
C SER A 81 -17.83 -7.18 -3.37
N ARG A 82 -17.69 -8.40 -3.91
CA ARG A 82 -17.95 -9.63 -3.15
C ARG A 82 -16.77 -10.09 -2.32
N ILE A 83 -15.58 -10.04 -2.89
CA ILE A 83 -14.35 -10.60 -2.29
C ILE A 83 -13.42 -9.46 -1.87
N GLY A 84 -13.00 -8.63 -2.83
CA GLY A 84 -11.94 -7.66 -2.64
C GLY A 84 -12.17 -6.70 -1.49
N LYS A 85 -13.40 -6.24 -1.29
CA LYS A 85 -13.77 -5.36 -0.18
C LYS A 85 -13.56 -6.03 1.18
N ASN A 86 -14.03 -7.25 1.35
CA ASN A 86 -13.92 -7.98 2.61
C ASN A 86 -12.46 -8.33 2.90
N GLU A 87 -11.73 -8.86 1.92
CA GLU A 87 -10.31 -9.18 2.06
C GLU A 87 -9.47 -7.95 2.45
N VAL A 88 -9.69 -6.82 1.76
CA VAL A 88 -8.98 -5.56 2.07
C VAL A 88 -9.28 -5.07 3.48
N ARG A 89 -10.54 -5.14 3.92
CA ARG A 89 -10.94 -4.78 5.28
C ARG A 89 -10.31 -5.69 6.32
N ASP A 90 -10.42 -6.99 6.12
CA ASP A 90 -9.99 -7.99 7.10
C ASP A 90 -8.47 -8.01 7.24
N ILE A 91 -7.73 -7.87 6.14
CA ILE A 91 -6.27 -7.73 6.16
C ILE A 91 -5.86 -6.41 6.83
N ALA A 92 -6.52 -5.30 6.52
CA ALA A 92 -6.23 -4.02 7.17
C ALA A 92 -6.47 -4.06 8.67
N LEU A 93 -7.57 -4.67 9.11
CA LEU A 93 -7.90 -4.88 10.52
C LEU A 93 -6.85 -5.78 11.19
N PHE A 94 -6.48 -6.89 10.56
CA PHE A 94 -5.48 -7.82 11.07
C PHE A 94 -4.11 -7.14 11.26
N MET A 95 -3.66 -6.37 10.28
CA MET A 95 -2.35 -5.72 10.32
C MET A 95 -2.29 -4.49 11.25
N ARG A 96 -3.41 -3.82 11.48
CA ARG A 96 -3.46 -2.56 12.28
C ARG A 96 -4.16 -2.72 13.62
N GLY A 97 -4.83 -3.83 13.87
CA GLY A 97 -5.59 -4.11 15.11
C GLY A 97 -6.85 -3.27 15.28
N LYS A 98 -7.14 -2.34 14.36
CA LYS A 98 -8.33 -1.49 14.38
C LYS A 98 -8.68 -0.99 12.97
N MET A 99 -9.96 -0.70 12.77
CA MET A 99 -10.50 -0.25 11.49
C MET A 99 -11.06 1.18 11.63
N ASP A 100 -10.20 2.14 11.98
CA ASP A 100 -10.51 3.56 11.81
C ASP A 100 -9.91 4.10 10.50
N LEU A 101 -10.42 5.25 10.05
CA LEU A 101 -10.04 5.84 8.77
C LEU A 101 -8.52 6.09 8.65
N ILE A 102 -7.90 6.60 9.71
CA ILE A 102 -6.46 6.93 9.71
C ILE A 102 -5.63 5.65 9.61
N SER A 103 -5.98 4.62 10.39
CA SER A 103 -5.30 3.33 10.39
C SER A 103 -5.44 2.63 9.03
N PHE A 104 -6.64 2.65 8.44
CA PHE A 104 -6.89 2.12 7.11
C PHE A 104 -6.07 2.84 6.04
N LEU A 105 -6.09 4.16 6.01
CA LEU A 105 -5.34 4.94 5.01
C LEU A 105 -3.83 4.71 5.12
N SER A 106 -3.29 4.69 6.34
CA SER A 106 -1.88 4.38 6.57
C SER A 106 -1.51 2.97 6.06
N TRP A 107 -2.37 1.98 6.32
CA TRP A 107 -2.19 0.64 5.78
C TRP A 107 -2.30 0.61 4.25
N PHE A 108 -3.31 1.29 3.71
CA PHE A 108 -3.55 1.33 2.27
C PHE A 108 -2.38 1.98 1.50
N GLU A 109 -1.84 3.09 2.00
CA GLU A 109 -0.62 3.71 1.46
C GLU A 109 0.55 2.72 1.47
N THR A 110 0.80 2.07 2.60
CA THR A 110 1.87 1.06 2.74
C THR A 110 1.70 -0.06 1.72
N ARG A 111 0.47 -0.57 1.57
CA ARG A 111 0.15 -1.60 0.58
C ARG A 111 0.43 -1.14 -0.85
N MET A 112 0.00 0.06 -1.20
CA MET A 112 0.20 0.62 -2.54
C MET A 112 1.70 0.78 -2.85
N ILE A 113 2.47 1.35 -1.92
CA ILE A 113 3.92 1.52 -2.07
C ILE A 113 4.61 0.16 -2.24
N ASN A 114 4.27 -0.84 -1.44
CA ASN A 114 4.83 -2.20 -1.56
C ASN A 114 4.42 -2.90 -2.87
N SER A 115 3.32 -2.47 -3.49
CA SER A 115 2.88 -2.93 -4.83
C SER A 115 3.47 -2.09 -5.97
N SER A 116 4.51 -1.29 -5.71
CA SER A 116 5.16 -0.41 -6.69
C SER A 116 4.21 0.64 -7.30
N VAL A 117 3.20 1.05 -6.56
CA VAL A 117 2.30 2.16 -6.90
C VAL A 117 2.86 3.44 -6.29
N GLN A 118 2.96 4.49 -7.09
CA GLN A 118 3.35 5.81 -6.60
C GLN A 118 2.13 6.46 -5.92
N VAL A 119 2.29 6.85 -4.66
CA VAL A 119 1.24 7.50 -3.88
C VAL A 119 1.65 8.94 -3.60
N SER A 120 0.77 9.88 -3.91
CA SER A 120 0.85 11.27 -3.49
C SER A 120 -0.34 11.56 -2.58
N HIS A 121 -0.07 12.04 -1.38
CA HIS A 121 -1.07 12.46 -0.42
C HIS A 121 -0.79 13.92 -0.01
N THR A 122 -1.78 14.76 -0.14
CA THR A 122 -1.73 16.14 0.33
C THR A 122 -2.88 16.40 1.29
N LYS A 123 -2.60 17.19 2.33
CA LYS A 123 -3.60 17.67 3.28
C LYS A 123 -3.63 19.19 3.26
N ASP A 124 -4.79 19.76 3.00
CA ASP A 124 -5.02 21.19 3.04
C ASP A 124 -6.37 21.49 3.72
N ASN A 125 -6.34 22.33 4.76
CA ASN A 125 -7.53 22.75 5.51
C ASN A 125 -8.49 21.62 5.90
N GLY A 126 -7.94 20.47 6.36
CA GLY A 126 -8.72 19.28 6.72
C GLY A 126 -9.20 18.45 5.53
N SER A 127 -8.91 18.87 4.31
CA SER A 127 -9.17 18.09 3.10
C SER A 127 -7.97 17.24 2.72
N HIS A 128 -8.19 15.96 2.52
CA HIS A 128 -7.19 14.99 2.08
C HIS A 128 -7.38 14.66 0.61
N THR A 129 -6.33 14.79 -0.19
CA THR A 129 -6.32 14.41 -1.59
C THR A 129 -5.29 13.32 -1.81
N TYR A 130 -5.74 12.20 -2.36
CA TYR A 130 -4.90 11.07 -2.74
C TYR A 130 -4.85 10.94 -4.25
N VAL A 131 -3.64 10.78 -4.79
CA VAL A 131 -3.40 10.44 -6.19
C VAL A 131 -2.43 9.26 -6.25
N MET A 132 -2.84 8.19 -6.89
CA MET A 132 -2.04 6.98 -7.07
C MET A 132 -1.79 6.74 -8.54
N LYS A 133 -0.51 6.57 -8.92
CA LYS A 133 -0.09 6.24 -10.28
C LYS A 133 0.45 4.82 -10.34
N HIS A 134 -0.01 4.06 -11.30
CA HIS A 134 0.38 2.68 -11.56
C HIS A 134 0.47 2.40 -13.06
N ASP A 135 0.92 1.21 -13.42
CA ASP A 135 1.06 0.75 -14.81
C ASP A 135 0.31 -0.57 -15.08
N ILE A 136 -0.71 -0.87 -14.23
CA ILE A 136 -1.43 -2.15 -14.23
C ILE A 136 -2.65 -2.13 -15.16
N GLY A 137 -3.16 -0.95 -15.51
CA GLY A 137 -4.25 -0.79 -16.46
C GLY A 137 -5.61 -0.48 -15.83
N LYS A 138 -6.59 -0.24 -16.70
CA LYS A 138 -7.92 0.28 -16.33
C LYS A 138 -8.69 -0.61 -15.34
N ASN A 139 -8.64 -1.91 -15.51
CA ASN A 139 -9.38 -2.84 -14.65
C ASN A 139 -8.88 -2.79 -13.20
N TRP A 140 -7.59 -2.60 -13.00
CA TRP A 140 -7.03 -2.42 -11.65
C TRP A 140 -7.52 -1.11 -10.99
N SER A 141 -7.62 -0.04 -11.78
CA SER A 141 -8.21 1.22 -11.30
C SER A 141 -9.68 1.05 -10.91
N ILE A 142 -10.47 0.35 -11.73
CA ILE A 142 -11.88 0.06 -11.45
C ILE A 142 -12.04 -0.79 -10.19
N TYR A 143 -11.22 -1.83 -10.04
CA TYR A 143 -11.20 -2.69 -8.87
C TYR A 143 -11.00 -1.88 -7.58
N HIS A 144 -9.97 -1.04 -7.52
CA HIS A 144 -9.68 -0.24 -6.35
C HIS A 144 -10.68 0.89 -6.12
N LYS A 145 -11.20 1.51 -7.20
CA LYS A 145 -12.33 2.45 -7.10
C LYS A 145 -13.49 1.81 -6.37
N THR A 146 -13.93 0.64 -6.83
CA THR A 146 -15.08 -0.05 -6.26
C THR A 146 -14.87 -0.38 -4.78
N ILE A 147 -13.68 -0.91 -4.43
CA ILE A 147 -13.35 -1.22 -3.03
C ILE A 147 -13.35 0.03 -2.17
N LEU A 148 -12.69 1.10 -2.60
CA LEU A 148 -12.58 2.34 -1.83
C LEU A 148 -13.94 2.97 -1.58
N GLU A 149 -14.78 3.09 -2.61
CA GLU A 149 -16.13 3.67 -2.48
C GLU A 149 -16.99 2.85 -1.52
N LEU A 150 -16.94 1.51 -1.60
CA LEU A 150 -17.68 0.63 -0.70
C LEU A 150 -17.14 0.68 0.74
N LEU A 151 -15.83 0.61 0.94
CA LEU A 151 -15.25 0.67 2.28
C LEU A 151 -15.49 2.00 2.97
N PHE A 152 -15.37 3.12 2.24
CA PHE A 152 -15.67 4.42 2.82
C PHE A 152 -17.13 4.51 3.25
N GLN A 153 -18.05 3.99 2.43
CA GLN A 153 -19.48 3.99 2.76
C GLN A 153 -19.81 3.07 3.94
N GLU A 154 -19.30 1.84 3.94
CA GLU A 154 -19.73 0.81 4.89
C GLU A 154 -18.95 0.85 6.23
N ALA A 155 -17.63 1.08 6.18
CA ALA A 155 -16.80 1.05 7.37
C ALA A 155 -16.67 2.42 8.05
N PHE A 156 -16.73 3.51 7.28
CA PHE A 156 -16.52 4.86 7.81
C PHE A 156 -17.75 5.77 7.70
N ASN A 157 -18.87 5.26 7.16
CA ASN A 157 -20.10 6.00 6.92
C ASN A 157 -19.86 7.33 6.15
N ARG A 158 -18.96 7.29 5.16
CA ARG A 158 -18.58 8.44 4.33
C ARG A 158 -18.73 8.09 2.86
N LYS A 159 -19.25 9.02 2.07
CA LYS A 159 -19.25 8.88 0.61
C LYS A 159 -18.05 9.60 0.03
N ILE A 160 -17.31 8.92 -0.83
CA ILE A 160 -16.26 9.51 -1.65
C ILE A 160 -16.53 9.22 -3.13
N ALA A 161 -16.05 10.12 -4.00
CA ALA A 161 -16.03 9.87 -5.44
C ALA A 161 -14.59 9.55 -5.85
N VAL A 162 -14.36 8.32 -6.31
CA VAL A 162 -13.06 7.89 -6.80
C VAL A 162 -13.00 8.04 -8.32
N LYS A 163 -12.10 8.87 -8.80
CA LYS A 163 -11.78 8.96 -10.23
C LYS A 163 -10.81 7.83 -10.58
N ALA A 164 -11.19 7.00 -11.55
CA ALA A 164 -10.39 5.87 -12.01
C ALA A 164 -10.09 6.02 -13.50
N GLU A 165 -8.87 6.41 -13.80
CA GLU A 165 -8.32 6.46 -15.16
C GLU A 165 -7.57 5.16 -15.51
N LYS A 166 -6.96 5.07 -16.69
CA LYS A 166 -6.24 3.87 -17.12
C LYS A 166 -5.17 3.45 -16.12
N ASN A 167 -4.39 4.41 -15.64
CA ASN A 167 -3.24 4.18 -14.77
C ASN A 167 -3.20 5.16 -13.59
N THR A 168 -4.34 5.72 -13.21
CA THR A 168 -4.43 6.67 -12.11
C THR A 168 -5.72 6.48 -11.35
N ILE A 169 -5.62 6.53 -10.03
CA ILE A 169 -6.74 6.57 -9.10
C ILE A 169 -6.60 7.84 -8.28
N ALA A 170 -7.66 8.60 -8.16
CA ALA A 170 -7.66 9.80 -7.33
C ALA A 170 -8.97 9.93 -6.55
N PHE A 171 -8.88 10.34 -5.31
CA PHE A 171 -10.03 10.64 -4.46
C PHE A 171 -9.71 11.72 -3.44
N GLN A 172 -10.77 12.35 -2.95
CA GLN A 172 -10.69 13.41 -1.95
C GLN A 172 -11.78 13.19 -0.89
N PHE A 173 -11.44 13.53 0.34
CA PHE A 173 -12.40 13.58 1.45
C PHE A 173 -11.96 14.63 2.48
N SER A 174 -12.92 15.10 3.30
CA SER A 174 -12.65 15.98 4.44
C SER A 174 -12.74 15.22 5.75
N GLU A 175 -11.97 15.65 6.76
CA GLU A 175 -12.03 15.13 8.14
C GLU A 175 -13.37 15.33 8.81
#